data_3166635a57ce80a52068a8a7ef1fc10a
#
_entry.id   3166635a57ce80a52068a8a7ef1fc10a
#
_cell.length_a   1.000
_cell.length_b   1.000
_cell.length_c   1.000
_cell.angle_alpha   90.00
_cell.angle_beta   90.00
_cell.angle_gamma   90.00
#
_symmetry.space_group_name_H-M   'P 1'
#
loop_
_entity.id
_entity.type
_entity.pdbx_description
1 polymer ?
#
loop_
_entity_poly.entity_id
_entity_poly.type
_entity_poly.pdbx_seq_one_letter_code
_entity_poly.pdbx_strand_id
1 'polypeptide(L)'
;MLENTNRTLTAAATRLRLYNTATHNTSEFKTVTPGHVGMYVCGATVQSSPHIGHIRAAIAFDVVRRWLLRLGYNVTFVRNVTDIDDKIIKKASENGQTWWQRAYIYEREFTEAYNTLGVMPPTVEPRATGHINDMVELIQRLIDRGHAYAIKSADGNPTGNVYFSVPSWQDYGALTHQNGNSDNNSDGSNGEEKASKSDKYNPIDPADASPDKHDARDFALWKAPCDFDQKDARWNTPFGAGRPGWHIECSAMSHRYLGDAFDIHGGGLDLRFPHHENEMAQTLAAGWKSANVWMHSAWVTAKGEKMSKSLGNGLSVPSVLAQKSAWVVRYALGGVQYRAMLEWSDQALNEAQSAYDRISNFLERAGRVIENQPDYAEVQGVDADNLPEDFTKAMNDDINVSGALAAIFTAIRSDNALLDDYAQSQNESQNDSIKSLIKTCVLQVRAMLDTLGLDPYSPQWRRNAQKSQDLCEDADNGASAEHKALESLIANQLEQRAIARAAKDFARADAIRDSLTAAGVVIEDCAQGSSWHLS
;
A
#
# COMPACT_ATOMS: atom_id res chain seq x y z
N MET A 1 13.99 -9.38 8.20
CA MET A 1 13.66 -10.31 7.12
C MET A 1 13.06 -11.55 7.73
N LEU A 2 11.76 -11.77 7.53
CA LEU A 2 11.06 -12.99 7.99
C LEU A 2 11.26 -14.17 7.00
N GLU A 3 12.18 -14.04 6.05
CA GLU A 3 12.43 -15.04 5.01
C GLU A 3 13.29 -16.17 5.55
N ASN A 4 12.82 -17.40 5.37
CA ASN A 4 13.52 -18.66 5.61
C ASN A 4 13.84 -19.06 7.09
N THR A 5 12.89 -19.01 7.95
CA THR A 5 12.89 -19.93 9.09
C THR A 5 11.95 -21.09 8.77
N ASN A 6 12.39 -22.34 8.99
CA ASN A 6 11.54 -23.54 9.04
C ASN A 6 10.56 -23.39 10.25
N ARG A 7 9.61 -22.45 10.14
CA ARG A 7 8.58 -22.26 11.16
C ARG A 7 7.56 -23.38 11.00
N THR A 8 7.19 -24.00 12.08
CA THR A 8 6.04 -24.89 12.12
C THR A 8 4.76 -24.06 12.02
N LEU A 9 3.79 -24.53 11.25
CA LEU A 9 2.46 -23.90 11.23
C LEU A 9 1.87 -23.91 12.62
N THR A 10 1.31 -22.78 13.03
CA THR A 10 0.62 -22.62 14.31
C THR A 10 -0.75 -23.31 14.27
N ALA A 11 -1.33 -23.64 15.43
CA ALA A 11 -2.70 -24.13 15.49
C ALA A 11 -3.70 -23.11 14.96
N ALA A 12 -3.41 -21.82 15.09
CA ALA A 12 -4.21 -20.74 14.52
C ALA A 12 -4.29 -20.80 12.98
N ALA A 13 -3.26 -21.30 12.29
CA ALA A 13 -3.25 -21.41 10.83
C ALA A 13 -4.40 -22.29 10.28
N THR A 14 -4.80 -23.32 11.00
CA THR A 14 -5.89 -24.21 10.59
C THR A 14 -7.27 -23.55 10.65
N ARG A 15 -7.39 -22.37 11.25
CA ARG A 15 -8.63 -21.61 11.42
C ARG A 15 -8.74 -20.41 10.49
N LEU A 16 -7.73 -20.18 9.65
CA LEU A 16 -7.76 -19.06 8.70
C LEU A 16 -8.85 -19.25 7.67
N ARG A 17 -9.70 -18.26 7.52
CA ARG A 17 -10.75 -18.17 6.49
C ARG A 17 -10.53 -16.89 5.70
N LEU A 18 -10.65 -16.99 4.37
CA LEU A 18 -10.52 -15.85 3.46
C LEU A 18 -11.76 -15.76 2.57
N TYR A 19 -12.19 -14.54 2.30
CA TYR A 19 -13.20 -14.27 1.30
C TYR A 19 -12.61 -14.42 -0.10
N ASN A 20 -13.30 -15.18 -0.94
CA ASN A 20 -12.90 -15.37 -2.32
C ASN A 20 -13.90 -14.69 -3.26
N THR A 21 -13.43 -13.69 -4.01
CA THR A 21 -14.27 -12.97 -4.98
C THR A 21 -14.83 -13.89 -6.07
N ALA A 22 -14.09 -14.93 -6.46
CA ALA A 22 -14.57 -15.87 -7.48
C ALA A 22 -15.77 -16.72 -7.02
N THR A 23 -15.93 -16.95 -5.71
CA THR A 23 -17.03 -17.75 -5.16
C THR A 23 -18.03 -16.94 -4.35
N HIS A 24 -17.76 -15.65 -4.13
CA HIS A 24 -18.50 -14.76 -3.23
C HIS A 24 -18.72 -15.34 -1.83
N ASN A 25 -17.78 -16.13 -1.33
CA ASN A 25 -17.88 -16.82 -0.05
C ASN A 25 -16.58 -16.74 0.75
N THR A 26 -16.72 -16.76 2.08
CA THR A 26 -15.60 -16.90 3.02
C THR A 26 -15.45 -18.38 3.39
N SER A 27 -14.33 -18.97 3.06
CA SER A 27 -14.04 -20.38 3.30
C SER A 27 -12.69 -20.59 3.98
N GLU A 28 -12.48 -21.79 4.52
CA GLU A 28 -11.21 -22.22 5.08
C GLU A 28 -10.10 -22.09 4.03
N PHE A 29 -8.99 -21.46 4.41
CA PHE A 29 -7.83 -21.30 3.53
C PHE A 29 -7.00 -22.58 3.49
N LYS A 30 -6.82 -23.11 2.28
CA LYS A 30 -6.01 -24.31 2.02
C LYS A 30 -4.96 -23.99 0.97
N THR A 31 -3.72 -24.32 1.29
CA THR A 31 -2.58 -24.06 0.39
C THR A 31 -2.43 -25.15 -0.68
N VAL A 32 -1.96 -24.78 -1.85
CA VAL A 32 -1.57 -25.70 -2.93
C VAL A 32 -0.42 -26.61 -2.47
N THR A 33 0.55 -26.02 -1.81
CA THR A 33 1.68 -26.74 -1.21
C THR A 33 1.63 -26.58 0.31
N PRO A 34 1.58 -27.67 1.10
CA PRO A 34 1.50 -27.56 2.56
C PRO A 34 2.60 -26.68 3.15
N GLY A 35 2.22 -25.73 3.99
CA GLY A 35 3.14 -24.81 4.67
C GLY A 35 3.72 -23.70 3.80
N HIS A 36 3.40 -23.65 2.50
CA HIS A 36 3.84 -22.63 1.57
C HIS A 36 2.64 -21.90 0.98
N VAL A 37 2.76 -20.57 0.80
CA VAL A 37 1.76 -19.74 0.15
C VAL A 37 2.40 -19.00 -1.02
N GLY A 38 1.90 -19.27 -2.23
CA GLY A 38 2.17 -18.48 -3.43
C GLY A 38 1.15 -17.33 -3.53
N MET A 39 1.63 -16.10 -3.53
CA MET A 39 0.78 -14.91 -3.59
C MET A 39 1.23 -13.96 -4.69
N TYR A 40 0.35 -13.69 -5.65
CA TYR A 40 0.55 -12.70 -6.71
C TYR A 40 -0.36 -11.49 -6.49
N VAL A 41 0.18 -10.30 -6.56
CA VAL A 41 -0.61 -9.07 -6.50
C VAL A 41 -0.27 -8.19 -7.69
N CYS A 42 -1.29 -7.85 -8.48
CA CYS A 42 -1.11 -6.94 -9.60
C CYS A 42 -0.59 -5.59 -9.12
N GLY A 43 0.59 -5.24 -9.63
CA GLY A 43 1.28 -4.01 -9.31
C GLY A 43 0.81 -2.82 -10.12
N ALA A 44 1.51 -1.72 -10.01
CA ALA A 44 1.13 -0.47 -10.65
C ALA A 44 1.63 -0.39 -12.10
N THR A 45 0.80 0.21 -12.97
CA THR A 45 1.26 0.79 -14.23
C THR A 45 1.98 2.10 -13.91
N VAL A 46 3.30 2.13 -14.10
CA VAL A 46 4.16 3.24 -13.68
C VAL A 46 4.15 4.42 -14.66
N GLN A 47 2.95 4.92 -14.92
CA GLN A 47 2.69 6.00 -15.86
C GLN A 47 2.78 7.41 -15.25
N SER A 48 2.70 7.51 -13.92
CA SER A 48 2.67 8.78 -13.15
C SER A 48 2.79 8.47 -11.64
N SER A 49 3.06 9.50 -10.83
CA SER A 49 3.24 9.40 -9.38
C SER A 49 2.13 8.61 -8.66
N PRO A 50 2.44 7.87 -7.59
CA PRO A 50 1.43 7.17 -6.80
C PRO A 50 0.47 8.13 -6.10
N HIS A 51 -0.75 7.68 -5.90
CA HIS A 51 -1.71 8.30 -4.99
C HIS A 51 -2.11 7.32 -3.88
N ILE A 52 -2.76 7.82 -2.81
CA ILE A 52 -3.08 7.01 -1.62
C ILE A 52 -3.94 5.79 -1.92
N GLY A 53 -4.75 5.81 -2.98
CA GLY A 53 -5.54 4.65 -3.41
C GLY A 53 -4.68 3.45 -3.85
N HIS A 54 -3.56 3.70 -4.56
CA HIS A 54 -2.59 2.64 -4.90
C HIS A 54 -1.95 2.06 -3.63
N ILE A 55 -1.60 2.93 -2.69
CA ILE A 55 -0.91 2.53 -1.47
C ILE A 55 -1.84 1.73 -0.53
N ARG A 56 -3.13 2.06 -0.51
CA ARG A 56 -4.11 1.29 0.27
C ARG A 56 -4.10 -0.20 -0.10
N ALA A 57 -4.15 -0.51 -1.40
CA ALA A 57 -4.09 -1.90 -1.85
C ALA A 57 -2.77 -2.56 -1.42
N ALA A 58 -1.65 -1.86 -1.57
CA ALA A 58 -0.35 -2.39 -1.14
C ALA A 58 -0.30 -2.66 0.38
N ILE A 59 -0.85 -1.77 1.22
CA ILE A 59 -0.94 -1.97 2.69
C ILE A 59 -1.85 -3.15 3.02
N ALA A 60 -2.99 -3.29 2.34
CA ALA A 60 -3.91 -4.40 2.57
C ALA A 60 -3.22 -5.75 2.37
N PHE A 61 -2.52 -5.94 1.24
CA PHE A 61 -1.81 -7.19 0.96
C PHE A 61 -0.53 -7.36 1.78
N ASP A 62 0.09 -6.28 2.25
CA ASP A 62 1.17 -6.34 3.24
C ASP A 62 0.67 -6.92 4.57
N VAL A 63 -0.52 -6.53 5.04
CA VAL A 63 -1.14 -7.09 6.25
C VAL A 63 -1.50 -8.56 6.06
N VAL A 64 -2.08 -8.95 4.90
CA VAL A 64 -2.33 -10.36 4.58
C VAL A 64 -1.02 -11.16 4.66
N ARG A 65 0.04 -10.70 4.00
CA ARG A 65 1.36 -11.36 4.02
C ARG A 65 1.93 -11.47 5.43
N ARG A 66 1.87 -10.39 6.23
CA ARG A 66 2.37 -10.39 7.61
C ARG A 66 1.63 -11.39 8.49
N TRP A 67 0.31 -11.49 8.32
CA TRP A 67 -0.48 -12.49 9.05
C TRP A 67 -0.11 -13.91 8.65
N LEU A 68 -0.01 -14.21 7.36
CA LEU A 68 0.43 -15.53 6.88
C LEU A 68 1.81 -15.92 7.43
N LEU A 69 2.77 -14.98 7.45
CA LEU A 69 4.09 -15.19 8.06
C LEU A 69 3.99 -15.45 9.58
N ARG A 70 3.10 -14.75 10.28
CA ARG A 70 2.86 -14.94 11.72
C ARG A 70 2.21 -16.29 12.04
N LEU A 71 1.37 -16.79 11.13
CA LEU A 71 0.80 -18.14 11.19
C LEU A 71 1.83 -19.26 10.90
N GLY A 72 3.05 -18.91 10.48
CA GLY A 72 4.13 -19.87 10.22
C GLY A 72 4.25 -20.29 8.74
N TYR A 73 3.46 -19.72 7.83
CA TYR A 73 3.63 -20.03 6.41
C TYR A 73 4.91 -19.45 5.84
N ASN A 74 5.51 -20.16 4.89
CA ASN A 74 6.52 -19.62 4.00
C ASN A 74 5.79 -18.95 2.82
N VAL A 75 5.98 -17.63 2.63
CA VAL A 75 5.22 -16.85 1.63
C VAL A 75 6.14 -16.40 0.51
N THR A 76 5.87 -16.87 -0.71
CA THR A 76 6.44 -16.29 -1.94
C THR A 76 5.48 -15.22 -2.45
N PHE A 77 5.84 -13.96 -2.25
CA PHE A 77 5.05 -12.80 -2.66
C PHE A 77 5.62 -12.17 -3.92
N VAL A 78 4.84 -12.17 -4.98
CA VAL A 78 5.16 -11.58 -6.28
C VAL A 78 4.28 -10.35 -6.49
N ARG A 79 4.90 -9.22 -6.81
CA ARG A 79 4.20 -7.99 -7.24
C ARG A 79 4.91 -7.47 -8.48
N ASN A 80 4.19 -7.37 -9.59
CA ASN A 80 4.80 -6.90 -10.83
C ASN A 80 4.90 -5.36 -10.92
N VAL A 81 5.68 -4.93 -11.90
CA VAL A 81 5.69 -3.56 -12.40
C VAL A 81 5.30 -3.59 -13.88
N THR A 82 4.19 -2.97 -14.24
CA THR A 82 3.83 -2.72 -15.63
C THR A 82 4.61 -1.51 -16.10
N ASP A 83 5.79 -1.77 -16.68
CA ASP A 83 6.75 -0.77 -17.15
C ASP A 83 6.60 -0.45 -18.65
N ILE A 84 5.67 -1.11 -19.35
CA ILE A 84 5.28 -0.84 -20.74
C ILE A 84 3.76 -0.86 -20.87
N ASP A 85 3.14 0.19 -21.40
CA ASP A 85 1.70 0.34 -21.59
C ASP A 85 1.44 1.55 -22.49
N ASP A 86 0.32 1.58 -23.19
CA ASP A 86 -0.09 2.70 -24.08
C ASP A 86 -0.07 4.04 -23.34
N LYS A 87 -0.50 4.06 -22.08
CA LYS A 87 -0.53 5.27 -21.24
C LYS A 87 0.87 5.77 -20.89
N ILE A 88 1.83 4.84 -20.70
CA ILE A 88 3.24 5.19 -20.46
C ILE A 88 3.82 5.84 -21.71
N ILE A 89 3.68 5.18 -22.86
CA ILE A 89 4.22 5.64 -24.16
C ILE A 89 3.65 7.01 -24.50
N LYS A 90 2.31 7.16 -24.47
CA LYS A 90 1.63 8.41 -24.78
C LYS A 90 2.09 9.56 -23.89
N LYS A 91 2.08 9.37 -22.57
CA LYS A 91 2.52 10.40 -21.63
C LYS A 91 4.01 10.71 -21.72
N ALA A 92 4.85 9.73 -22.05
CA ALA A 92 6.26 9.96 -22.29
C ALA A 92 6.44 10.88 -23.50
N SER A 93 5.77 10.58 -24.61
CA SER A 93 5.81 11.40 -25.83
C SER A 93 5.30 12.82 -25.58
N GLU A 94 4.20 12.99 -24.87
CA GLU A 94 3.64 14.30 -24.50
C GLU A 94 4.61 15.16 -23.65
N ASN A 95 5.52 14.52 -22.89
CA ASN A 95 6.48 15.19 -22.01
C ASN A 95 7.92 15.20 -22.57
N GLY A 96 8.13 14.81 -23.82
CA GLY A 96 9.46 14.76 -24.43
C GLY A 96 10.41 13.74 -23.78
N GLN A 97 9.86 12.69 -23.19
CA GLN A 97 10.59 11.61 -22.52
C GLN A 97 10.55 10.34 -23.38
N THR A 98 11.51 9.44 -23.17
CA THR A 98 11.38 8.06 -23.62
C THR A 98 10.46 7.29 -22.68
N TRP A 99 9.76 6.24 -23.19
CA TRP A 99 8.84 5.43 -22.38
C TRP A 99 9.55 4.81 -21.18
N TRP A 100 10.77 4.30 -21.34
CA TRP A 100 11.55 3.68 -20.28
C TRP A 100 12.07 4.69 -19.25
N GLN A 101 12.41 5.94 -19.65
CA GLN A 101 12.73 7.01 -18.68
C GLN A 101 11.52 7.28 -17.78
N ARG A 102 10.34 7.41 -18.40
CA ARG A 102 9.11 7.65 -17.65
C ARG A 102 8.80 6.51 -16.70
N ALA A 103 8.82 5.28 -17.17
CA ALA A 103 8.59 4.09 -16.35
C ALA A 103 9.55 4.03 -15.17
N TYR A 104 10.85 4.24 -15.40
CA TYR A 104 11.88 4.23 -14.36
C TYR A 104 11.65 5.30 -13.27
N ILE A 105 11.31 6.53 -13.66
CA ILE A 105 11.05 7.63 -12.70
C ILE A 105 9.91 7.24 -11.77
N TYR A 106 8.77 6.82 -12.33
CA TYR A 106 7.58 6.53 -11.52
C TYR A 106 7.66 5.21 -10.76
N GLU A 107 8.35 4.20 -11.29
CA GLU A 107 8.67 2.99 -10.53
C GLU A 107 9.43 3.33 -9.23
N ARG A 108 10.39 4.25 -9.30
CA ARG A 108 11.13 4.71 -8.13
C ARG A 108 10.23 5.46 -7.13
N GLU A 109 9.34 6.31 -7.62
CA GLU A 109 8.37 7.00 -6.75
C GLU A 109 7.41 6.01 -6.06
N PHE A 110 6.95 4.97 -6.75
CA PHE A 110 6.15 3.91 -6.14
C PHE A 110 6.94 3.15 -5.07
N THR A 111 8.16 2.78 -5.36
CA THR A 111 9.05 2.08 -4.41
C THR A 111 9.28 2.92 -3.16
N GLU A 112 9.57 4.21 -3.31
CA GLU A 112 9.76 5.12 -2.17
C GLU A 112 8.48 5.28 -1.36
N ALA A 113 7.32 5.39 -2.00
CA ALA A 113 6.03 5.46 -1.31
C ALA A 113 5.73 4.19 -0.50
N TYR A 114 6.02 3.01 -1.05
CA TYR A 114 5.88 1.74 -0.34
C TYR A 114 6.83 1.67 0.87
N ASN A 115 8.09 2.03 0.69
CA ASN A 115 9.10 2.01 1.75
C ASN A 115 8.74 2.99 2.87
N THR A 116 8.34 4.20 2.52
CA THR A 116 7.97 5.25 3.50
C THR A 116 6.76 4.82 4.33
N LEU A 117 5.79 4.16 3.72
CA LEU A 117 4.59 3.67 4.42
C LEU A 117 4.75 2.26 4.99
N GLY A 118 5.97 1.75 5.06
CA GLY A 118 6.31 0.51 5.75
C GLY A 118 5.75 -0.76 5.11
N VAL A 119 5.46 -0.74 3.80
CA VAL A 119 5.11 -1.94 3.04
C VAL A 119 6.36 -2.78 2.83
N MET A 120 6.32 -4.06 3.16
CA MET A 120 7.44 -4.98 2.94
C MET A 120 7.72 -5.15 1.45
N PRO A 121 9.00 -5.18 1.03
CA PRO A 121 9.34 -5.49 -0.36
C PRO A 121 8.82 -6.89 -0.74
N PRO A 122 8.40 -7.11 -1.98
CA PRO A 122 8.02 -8.44 -2.43
C PRO A 122 9.22 -9.41 -2.45
N THR A 123 8.95 -10.71 -2.54
CA THR A 123 10.01 -11.73 -2.74
C THR A 123 10.66 -11.52 -4.11
N VAL A 124 9.83 -11.20 -5.12
CA VAL A 124 10.29 -10.81 -6.45
C VAL A 124 9.36 -9.74 -7.02
N GLU A 125 9.93 -8.76 -7.72
CA GLU A 125 9.21 -7.65 -8.37
C GLU A 125 9.53 -7.62 -9.88
N PRO A 126 8.87 -8.51 -10.67
CA PRO A 126 9.14 -8.64 -12.09
C PRO A 126 8.60 -7.46 -12.89
N ARG A 127 9.34 -7.00 -13.89
CA ARG A 127 8.88 -6.03 -14.88
C ARG A 127 8.29 -6.73 -16.09
N ALA A 128 7.24 -6.18 -16.67
CA ALA A 128 6.60 -6.71 -17.88
C ALA A 128 7.59 -6.84 -19.04
N THR A 129 8.46 -5.84 -19.25
CA THR A 129 9.48 -5.88 -20.33
C THR A 129 10.52 -6.98 -20.16
N GLY A 130 10.74 -7.48 -18.96
CA GLY A 130 11.62 -8.63 -18.68
C GLY A 130 11.00 -9.99 -19.03
N HIS A 131 9.71 -10.04 -19.35
CA HIS A 131 8.93 -11.28 -19.51
C HIS A 131 8.27 -11.43 -20.89
N ILE A 132 8.78 -10.73 -21.89
CA ILE A 132 8.25 -10.79 -23.27
C ILE A 132 8.22 -12.23 -23.80
N ASN A 133 9.24 -13.01 -23.55
CA ASN A 133 9.29 -14.40 -24.02
C ASN A 133 8.19 -15.25 -23.35
N ASP A 134 8.00 -15.11 -22.03
CA ASP A 134 6.95 -15.83 -21.29
C ASP A 134 5.55 -15.47 -21.84
N MET A 135 5.33 -14.19 -22.20
CA MET A 135 4.08 -13.74 -22.82
C MET A 135 3.90 -14.33 -24.23
N VAL A 136 4.93 -14.32 -25.04
CA VAL A 136 4.88 -14.92 -26.40
C VAL A 136 4.58 -16.41 -26.34
N GLU A 137 5.19 -17.15 -25.41
CA GLU A 137 4.91 -18.56 -25.18
C GLU A 137 3.47 -18.80 -24.75
N LEU A 138 2.93 -17.96 -23.84
CA LEU A 138 1.54 -18.05 -23.42
C LEU A 138 0.58 -17.74 -24.57
N ILE A 139 0.85 -16.69 -25.36
CA ILE A 139 0.05 -16.36 -26.55
C ILE A 139 0.03 -17.53 -27.54
N GLN A 140 1.18 -18.11 -27.86
CA GLN A 140 1.24 -19.26 -28.76
C GLN A 140 0.43 -20.45 -28.22
N ARG A 141 0.55 -20.73 -26.92
CA ARG A 141 -0.25 -21.78 -26.25
C ARG A 141 -1.75 -21.55 -26.36
N LEU A 142 -2.20 -20.29 -26.21
CA LEU A 142 -3.62 -19.93 -26.37
C LEU A 142 -4.09 -20.09 -27.82
N ILE A 143 -3.26 -19.73 -28.81
CA ILE A 143 -3.54 -19.96 -30.25
C ILE A 143 -3.66 -21.46 -30.54
N ASP A 144 -2.69 -22.25 -30.09
CA ASP A 144 -2.65 -23.72 -30.34
C ASP A 144 -3.86 -24.44 -29.72
N ARG A 145 -4.44 -23.86 -28.65
CA ARG A 145 -5.64 -24.37 -27.98
C ARG A 145 -6.94 -23.80 -28.55
N GLY A 146 -6.87 -22.89 -29.52
CA GLY A 146 -8.04 -22.31 -30.17
C GLY A 146 -8.72 -21.17 -29.41
N HIS A 147 -8.05 -20.59 -28.40
CA HIS A 147 -8.58 -19.50 -27.59
C HIS A 147 -8.01 -18.11 -27.96
N ALA A 148 -7.08 -18.05 -28.91
CA ALA A 148 -6.55 -16.80 -29.42
C ALA A 148 -6.33 -16.87 -30.94
N TYR A 149 -6.27 -15.71 -31.59
CA TYR A 149 -6.02 -15.61 -33.02
C TYR A 149 -5.15 -14.40 -33.36
N ALA A 150 -4.21 -14.60 -34.32
CA ALA A 150 -3.37 -13.54 -34.85
C ALA A 150 -3.95 -12.96 -36.14
N ILE A 151 -3.96 -11.66 -36.27
CA ILE A 151 -4.43 -10.97 -37.45
C ILE A 151 -3.34 -11.01 -38.55
N LYS A 152 -3.77 -11.31 -39.77
CA LYS A 152 -2.93 -11.27 -40.96
C LYS A 152 -3.41 -10.21 -41.92
N SER A 153 -2.48 -9.54 -42.61
CA SER A 153 -2.75 -8.65 -43.71
C SER A 153 -3.22 -9.42 -44.95
N ALA A 154 -3.69 -8.69 -45.99
CA ALA A 154 -4.20 -9.31 -47.21
C ALA A 154 -3.16 -10.17 -47.96
N ASP A 155 -1.89 -9.91 -47.80
CA ASP A 155 -0.76 -10.70 -48.32
C ASP A 155 -0.33 -11.86 -47.42
N GLY A 156 -1.06 -12.10 -46.31
CA GLY A 156 -0.84 -13.23 -45.39
C GLY A 156 0.21 -13.00 -44.32
N ASN A 157 0.85 -11.82 -44.26
CA ASN A 157 1.85 -11.51 -43.26
C ASN A 157 1.20 -11.17 -41.89
N PRO A 158 1.82 -11.54 -40.75
CA PRO A 158 1.35 -11.14 -39.43
C PRO A 158 1.35 -9.62 -39.26
N THR A 159 0.25 -9.05 -38.73
CA THR A 159 0.13 -7.59 -38.53
C THR A 159 0.74 -7.11 -37.22
N GLY A 160 0.92 -8.01 -36.26
CA GLY A 160 1.28 -7.69 -34.88
C GLY A 160 0.10 -7.60 -33.92
N ASN A 161 -1.15 -7.76 -34.39
CA ASN A 161 -2.30 -7.87 -33.51
C ASN A 161 -2.64 -9.33 -33.20
N VAL A 162 -2.80 -9.66 -31.92
CA VAL A 162 -3.31 -10.94 -31.44
C VAL A 162 -4.38 -10.68 -30.38
N TYR A 163 -5.49 -11.37 -30.50
CA TYR A 163 -6.62 -11.24 -29.59
C TYR A 163 -6.96 -12.57 -28.92
N PHE A 164 -7.41 -12.49 -27.68
CA PHE A 164 -8.12 -13.60 -27.02
C PHE A 164 -9.55 -13.62 -27.55
N SER A 165 -10.03 -14.80 -27.93
CA SER A 165 -11.41 -15.00 -28.39
C SER A 165 -12.32 -15.26 -27.20
N VAL A 166 -13.04 -14.26 -26.74
CA VAL A 166 -13.98 -14.40 -25.62
C VAL A 166 -15.06 -15.45 -25.89
N PRO A 167 -15.66 -15.55 -27.10
CA PRO A 167 -16.63 -16.60 -27.40
C PRO A 167 -16.08 -18.03 -27.31
N SER A 168 -14.78 -18.21 -27.40
CA SER A 168 -14.13 -19.54 -27.27
C SER A 168 -14.08 -20.04 -25.82
N TRP A 169 -14.29 -19.17 -24.83
CA TRP A 169 -14.23 -19.48 -23.42
C TRP A 169 -15.59 -19.31 -22.75
N GLN A 170 -16.30 -20.42 -22.52
CA GLN A 170 -17.69 -20.42 -22.05
C GLN A 170 -17.84 -19.87 -20.62
N ASP A 171 -16.79 -19.98 -19.79
CA ASP A 171 -16.78 -19.54 -18.40
C ASP A 171 -16.30 -18.09 -18.25
N TYR A 172 -16.20 -17.31 -19.36
CA TYR A 172 -15.88 -15.89 -19.27
C TYR A 172 -16.93 -15.14 -18.47
N GLY A 173 -16.51 -14.33 -17.49
CA GLY A 173 -17.39 -13.68 -16.52
C GLY A 173 -17.57 -14.49 -15.22
N ALA A 174 -16.82 -15.59 -15.03
CA ALA A 174 -16.93 -16.42 -13.83
C ALA A 174 -16.44 -15.70 -12.56
N LEU A 175 -15.39 -14.87 -12.65
CA LEU A 175 -14.88 -14.09 -11.52
C LEU A 175 -15.86 -12.98 -11.10
N THR A 176 -16.50 -12.36 -12.09
CA THR A 176 -17.37 -11.20 -11.88
C THR A 176 -18.85 -11.58 -11.75
N HIS A 177 -19.21 -12.87 -11.93
CA HIS A 177 -20.57 -13.38 -11.94
C HIS A 177 -21.50 -12.69 -12.96
N GLN A 178 -20.94 -12.31 -14.11
CA GLN A 178 -21.65 -11.58 -15.16
C GLN A 178 -22.09 -12.48 -16.32
N ASN A 179 -22.01 -13.79 -16.17
CA ASN A 179 -22.55 -14.75 -17.14
C ASN A 179 -24.08 -14.64 -17.16
N GLY A 180 -24.62 -14.13 -18.26
CA GLY A 180 -25.98 -13.66 -18.43
C GLY A 180 -27.09 -14.73 -18.40
N ASN A 181 -27.14 -15.56 -17.37
CA ASN A 181 -28.32 -16.38 -17.00
C ASN A 181 -28.59 -16.15 -15.51
N SER A 182 -28.86 -14.94 -15.09
CA SER A 182 -29.53 -14.69 -13.83
C SER A 182 -31.03 -14.78 -14.07
N ASP A 183 -31.58 -16.00 -13.92
CA ASP A 183 -33.00 -16.17 -13.62
C ASP A 183 -33.31 -15.31 -12.39
N ASN A 184 -34.32 -14.45 -12.57
CA ASN A 184 -34.91 -13.65 -11.52
C ASN A 184 -35.30 -14.52 -10.32
N ASN A 185 -34.54 -14.46 -9.24
CA ASN A 185 -35.04 -14.70 -7.89
C ASN A 185 -34.32 -13.78 -6.92
N SER A 186 -34.90 -12.59 -6.78
CA SER A 186 -34.67 -11.70 -5.66
C SER A 186 -35.30 -12.33 -4.42
N ASP A 187 -34.48 -12.83 -3.51
CA ASP A 187 -34.89 -12.91 -2.12
C ASP A 187 -34.05 -11.95 -1.28
N GLY A 188 -34.78 -11.07 -0.61
CA GLY A 188 -34.20 -9.96 0.11
C GLY A 188 -33.59 -10.42 1.43
N SER A 189 -32.29 -10.21 1.59
CA SER A 189 -31.69 -10.09 2.91
C SER A 189 -30.48 -9.13 2.87
N ASN A 190 -30.70 -7.99 3.51
CA ASN A 190 -29.76 -7.18 4.28
C ASN A 190 -28.38 -6.79 3.70
N GLY A 191 -28.29 -5.55 3.25
CA GLY A 191 -27.14 -4.71 3.53
C GLY A 191 -25.94 -4.79 2.61
N GLU A 192 -26.03 -5.46 1.46
CA GLU A 192 -25.01 -5.41 0.42
C GLU A 192 -25.28 -4.25 -0.53
N GLU A 193 -24.27 -3.40 -0.71
CA GLU A 193 -24.27 -2.24 -1.57
C GLU A 193 -24.87 -2.58 -2.94
N LYS A 194 -25.90 -1.85 -3.31
CA LYS A 194 -26.35 -1.80 -4.69
C LYS A 194 -25.19 -1.36 -5.54
N ALA A 195 -24.60 -2.29 -6.31
CA ALA A 195 -23.64 -1.98 -7.34
C ALA A 195 -24.14 -0.74 -8.10
N SER A 196 -23.30 0.29 -8.19
CA SER A 196 -23.70 1.51 -8.87
C SER A 196 -24.06 1.16 -10.30
N LYS A 197 -24.94 1.97 -10.93
CA LYS A 197 -25.31 1.73 -12.33
C LYS A 197 -24.11 1.78 -13.29
N SER A 198 -22.94 2.26 -12.82
CA SER A 198 -21.66 2.25 -13.54
C SER A 198 -20.95 0.90 -13.53
N ASP A 199 -21.32 -0.03 -12.62
CA ASP A 199 -20.80 -1.41 -12.59
C ASP A 199 -21.60 -2.37 -13.49
N LYS A 200 -22.46 -1.84 -14.35
CA LYS A 200 -23.07 -2.66 -15.38
C LYS A 200 -21.95 -3.21 -16.27
N TYR A 201 -21.93 -4.52 -16.41
CA TYR A 201 -21.12 -5.26 -17.35
C TYR A 201 -21.02 -4.52 -18.69
N ASN A 202 -19.83 -3.96 -18.96
CA ASN A 202 -19.45 -3.50 -20.27
C ASN A 202 -18.46 -4.51 -20.85
N PRO A 203 -18.92 -5.47 -21.67
CA PRO A 203 -18.05 -6.51 -22.24
C PRO A 203 -17.04 -5.98 -23.25
N ILE A 204 -17.09 -4.69 -23.55
CA ILE A 204 -16.19 -4.02 -24.48
C ILE A 204 -15.30 -3.08 -23.69
N ASP A 205 -13.99 -3.32 -23.72
CA ASP A 205 -13.00 -2.34 -23.27
C ASP A 205 -12.87 -1.23 -24.34
N PRO A 206 -13.33 0.01 -24.10
CA PRO A 206 -13.21 1.08 -25.08
C PRO A 206 -11.75 1.40 -25.45
N ALA A 207 -10.81 1.12 -24.55
CA ALA A 207 -9.38 1.32 -24.80
C ALA A 207 -8.80 0.30 -25.79
N ASP A 208 -9.54 -0.77 -26.04
CA ASP A 208 -9.12 -1.88 -26.90
C ASP A 208 -10.00 -2.03 -28.15
N ALA A 209 -10.81 -1.02 -28.48
CA ALA A 209 -11.65 -1.02 -29.67
C ALA A 209 -10.78 -1.10 -30.93
N SER A 210 -10.98 -2.14 -31.74
CA SER A 210 -10.28 -2.34 -33.00
C SER A 210 -11.24 -2.99 -34.02
N PRO A 211 -11.22 -2.57 -35.31
CA PRO A 211 -12.09 -3.11 -36.33
C PRO A 211 -11.73 -4.52 -36.81
N ASP A 212 -10.55 -5.02 -36.44
CA ASP A 212 -10.04 -6.34 -36.83
C ASP A 212 -10.35 -7.45 -35.81
N LYS A 213 -11.08 -7.14 -34.75
CA LYS A 213 -11.60 -8.14 -33.80
C LYS A 213 -12.74 -8.96 -34.41
N HIS A 214 -12.77 -10.27 -34.08
CA HIS A 214 -13.87 -11.14 -34.49
C HIS A 214 -15.14 -10.92 -33.64
N ASP A 215 -14.98 -10.61 -32.35
CA ASP A 215 -16.06 -10.21 -31.43
C ASP A 215 -15.64 -8.95 -30.69
N ALA A 216 -16.58 -8.06 -30.42
CA ALA A 216 -16.28 -6.79 -29.76
C ALA A 216 -15.73 -6.97 -28.33
N ARG A 217 -16.00 -8.10 -27.69
CA ARG A 217 -15.52 -8.46 -26.35
C ARG A 217 -14.09 -9.00 -26.34
N ASP A 218 -13.56 -9.40 -27.51
CA ASP A 218 -12.19 -9.90 -27.62
C ASP A 218 -11.21 -8.84 -27.11
N PHE A 219 -10.18 -9.26 -26.41
CA PHE A 219 -9.19 -8.33 -25.85
C PHE A 219 -7.77 -8.65 -26.33
N ALA A 220 -6.96 -7.59 -26.41
CA ALA A 220 -5.63 -7.69 -26.99
C ALA A 220 -4.67 -8.48 -26.08
N LEU A 221 -4.00 -9.46 -26.67
CA LEU A 221 -2.84 -10.17 -26.09
C LEU A 221 -1.53 -9.56 -26.57
N TRP A 222 -1.49 -9.13 -27.85
CA TRP A 222 -0.38 -8.46 -28.47
C TRP A 222 -0.90 -7.35 -29.36
N LYS A 223 -0.29 -6.16 -29.34
CA LYS A 223 -0.72 -4.96 -30.06
C LYS A 223 0.31 -4.58 -31.09
N ALA A 224 -0.11 -4.44 -32.35
CA ALA A 224 0.69 -3.87 -33.42
C ALA A 224 1.16 -2.45 -33.07
N PRO A 225 2.29 -1.98 -33.61
CA PRO A 225 2.74 -0.61 -33.45
C PRO A 225 1.69 0.40 -33.97
N CYS A 226 1.54 1.52 -33.30
CA CYS A 226 0.68 2.62 -33.71
C CYS A 226 1.47 3.94 -33.83
N ASP A 227 0.84 5.00 -34.38
CA ASP A 227 1.50 6.24 -34.74
C ASP A 227 2.17 6.99 -33.58
N PHE A 228 1.67 6.81 -32.36
CA PHE A 228 2.27 7.41 -31.18
C PHE A 228 3.38 6.58 -30.52
N ASP A 229 3.65 5.38 -31.05
CA ASP A 229 4.67 4.50 -30.47
C ASP A 229 6.08 5.02 -30.73
N GLN A 230 6.88 4.98 -29.67
CA GLN A 230 8.32 5.15 -29.82
C GLN A 230 8.92 3.92 -30.50
N LYS A 231 9.89 4.12 -31.39
CA LYS A 231 10.44 3.05 -32.23
C LYS A 231 11.00 1.85 -31.48
N ASP A 232 11.43 2.06 -30.23
CA ASP A 232 11.99 1.07 -29.32
C ASP A 232 10.95 0.46 -28.36
N ALA A 233 9.66 0.90 -28.43
CA ALA A 233 8.57 0.34 -27.62
C ALA A 233 7.89 -0.86 -28.32
N ARG A 234 8.67 -1.73 -28.97
CA ARG A 234 8.16 -2.89 -29.71
C ARG A 234 9.18 -4.02 -29.78
N TRP A 235 8.67 -5.22 -29.81
CA TRP A 235 9.44 -6.47 -29.92
C TRP A 235 9.02 -7.27 -31.15
N ASN A 236 9.95 -7.92 -31.80
CA ASN A 236 9.65 -8.82 -32.91
C ASN A 236 9.20 -10.18 -32.37
N THR A 237 8.07 -10.68 -32.87
CA THR A 237 7.49 -11.96 -32.47
C THR A 237 7.03 -12.75 -33.70
N PRO A 238 6.68 -14.05 -33.55
CA PRO A 238 6.06 -14.80 -34.64
C PRO A 238 4.75 -14.20 -35.17
N PHE A 239 4.10 -13.33 -34.38
CA PHE A 239 2.83 -12.68 -34.71
C PHE A 239 3.03 -11.33 -35.38
N GLY A 240 4.26 -10.89 -35.59
CA GLY A 240 4.65 -9.57 -36.07
C GLY A 240 5.27 -8.71 -34.96
N ALA A 241 5.75 -7.52 -35.34
CA ALA A 241 6.28 -6.54 -34.38
C ALA A 241 5.13 -5.92 -33.56
N GLY A 242 5.39 -5.69 -32.28
CA GLY A 242 4.36 -5.10 -31.38
C GLY A 242 4.80 -5.06 -29.93
N ARG A 243 3.84 -4.87 -29.06
CA ARG A 243 4.00 -4.84 -27.61
C ARG A 243 2.91 -5.66 -26.92
N PRO A 244 3.10 -6.07 -25.63
CA PRO A 244 2.09 -6.85 -24.92
C PRO A 244 0.79 -6.05 -24.72
N GLY A 245 -0.34 -6.77 -24.74
CA GLY A 245 -1.58 -6.32 -24.14
C GLY A 245 -1.46 -6.34 -22.62
N TRP A 246 -2.20 -5.47 -21.94
CA TRP A 246 -2.08 -5.30 -20.50
C TRP A 246 -2.38 -6.57 -19.67
N HIS A 247 -3.30 -7.41 -20.14
CA HIS A 247 -3.77 -8.57 -19.37
C HIS A 247 -2.83 -9.77 -19.43
N ILE A 248 -2.08 -9.94 -20.51
CA ILE A 248 -1.16 -11.09 -20.69
C ILE A 248 0.04 -11.02 -19.75
N GLU A 249 0.43 -9.80 -19.33
CA GLU A 249 1.59 -9.55 -18.49
C GLU A 249 1.51 -10.32 -17.18
N CYS A 250 0.43 -10.09 -16.42
CA CYS A 250 0.24 -10.70 -15.10
C CYS A 250 0.01 -12.21 -15.20
N SER A 251 -0.71 -12.69 -16.22
CA SER A 251 -0.89 -14.13 -16.45
C SER A 251 0.43 -14.85 -16.72
N ALA A 252 1.30 -14.27 -17.53
CA ALA A 252 2.62 -14.84 -17.83
C ALA A 252 3.55 -14.80 -16.61
N MET A 253 3.61 -13.65 -15.91
CA MET A 253 4.49 -13.48 -14.75
C MET A 253 4.02 -14.28 -13.54
N SER A 254 2.72 -14.38 -13.26
CA SER A 254 2.20 -15.23 -12.17
C SER A 254 2.55 -16.70 -12.41
N HIS A 255 2.34 -17.20 -13.61
CA HIS A 255 2.73 -18.57 -13.99
C HIS A 255 4.24 -18.78 -13.87
N ARG A 256 5.06 -17.84 -14.35
CA ARG A 256 6.53 -17.95 -14.31
C ARG A 256 7.07 -18.13 -12.90
N TYR A 257 6.52 -17.44 -11.91
CA TYR A 257 7.04 -17.43 -10.54
C TYR A 257 6.30 -18.35 -9.58
N LEU A 258 5.03 -18.65 -9.84
CA LEU A 258 4.18 -19.43 -8.92
C LEU A 258 3.66 -20.74 -9.53
N GLY A 259 3.87 -20.97 -10.83
CA GLY A 259 3.47 -22.20 -11.53
C GLY A 259 2.00 -22.23 -11.95
N ASP A 260 1.53 -23.45 -12.31
CA ASP A 260 0.19 -23.70 -12.87
C ASP A 260 -0.95 -23.41 -11.89
N ALA A 261 -0.66 -23.44 -10.58
CA ALA A 261 -1.61 -23.21 -9.50
C ALA A 261 -0.91 -22.54 -8.34
N PHE A 262 -1.55 -21.53 -7.75
CA PHE A 262 -1.05 -20.83 -6.58
C PHE A 262 -2.19 -20.41 -5.66
N ASP A 263 -1.89 -19.82 -4.51
CA ASP A 263 -2.87 -19.71 -3.44
C ASP A 263 -3.69 -18.43 -3.54
N ILE A 264 -3.06 -17.28 -3.69
CA ILE A 264 -3.76 -15.98 -3.62
C ILE A 264 -3.39 -15.11 -4.82
N HIS A 265 -4.42 -14.62 -5.53
CA HIS A 265 -4.30 -13.55 -6.52
C HIS A 265 -5.03 -12.31 -6.00
N GLY A 266 -4.35 -11.17 -5.99
CA GLY A 266 -4.89 -9.96 -5.41
C GLY A 266 -4.64 -8.69 -6.22
N GLY A 267 -5.42 -7.64 -5.89
CA GLY A 267 -5.28 -6.31 -6.48
C GLY A 267 -6.33 -5.33 -5.96
N GLY A 268 -6.39 -4.14 -6.55
CA GLY A 268 -7.48 -3.20 -6.32
C GLY A 268 -8.81 -3.71 -6.88
N LEU A 269 -9.93 -3.29 -6.32
CA LEU A 269 -11.27 -3.66 -6.80
C LEU A 269 -11.51 -3.23 -8.26
N ASP A 270 -10.83 -2.21 -8.72
CA ASP A 270 -10.89 -1.75 -10.12
C ASP A 270 -10.19 -2.70 -11.10
N LEU A 271 -9.35 -3.61 -10.63
CA LEU A 271 -8.77 -4.66 -11.45
C LEU A 271 -9.68 -5.88 -11.61
N ARG A 272 -10.71 -6.05 -10.77
CA ARG A 272 -11.62 -7.20 -10.83
C ARG A 272 -12.18 -7.40 -12.24
N PHE A 273 -12.56 -6.29 -12.90
CA PHE A 273 -12.95 -6.25 -14.29
C PHE A 273 -12.38 -5.01 -14.97
N PRO A 274 -11.82 -5.10 -16.20
CA PRO A 274 -11.68 -6.34 -16.98
C PRO A 274 -10.42 -7.19 -16.65
N HIS A 275 -9.44 -6.63 -15.91
CA HIS A 275 -8.08 -7.17 -15.84
C HIS A 275 -8.02 -8.60 -15.26
N HIS A 276 -8.50 -8.82 -14.04
CA HIS A 276 -8.44 -10.14 -13.39
C HIS A 276 -9.38 -11.16 -14.04
N GLU A 277 -10.53 -10.73 -14.57
CA GLU A 277 -11.40 -11.61 -15.38
C GLU A 277 -10.66 -12.12 -16.61
N ASN A 278 -9.95 -11.23 -17.32
CA ASN A 278 -9.17 -11.58 -18.49
C ASN A 278 -7.98 -12.46 -18.13
N GLU A 279 -7.31 -12.21 -17.01
CA GLU A 279 -6.23 -13.07 -16.51
C GLU A 279 -6.71 -14.47 -16.16
N MET A 280 -7.86 -14.58 -15.48
CA MET A 280 -8.46 -15.87 -15.17
C MET A 280 -8.80 -16.64 -16.44
N ALA A 281 -9.42 -15.98 -17.43
CA ALA A 281 -9.75 -16.60 -18.71
C ALA A 281 -8.48 -17.07 -19.45
N GLN A 282 -7.41 -16.25 -19.54
CA GLN A 282 -6.15 -16.62 -20.16
C GLN A 282 -5.52 -17.84 -19.47
N THR A 283 -5.44 -17.81 -18.13
CA THR A 283 -4.80 -18.86 -17.34
C THR A 283 -5.53 -20.20 -17.49
N LEU A 284 -6.85 -20.20 -17.37
CA LEU A 284 -7.66 -21.43 -17.49
C LEU A 284 -7.70 -21.93 -18.93
N ALA A 285 -7.82 -21.05 -19.92
CA ALA A 285 -7.76 -21.40 -21.34
C ALA A 285 -6.40 -21.97 -21.75
N ALA A 286 -5.30 -21.52 -21.11
CA ALA A 286 -3.98 -22.12 -21.27
C ALA A 286 -3.89 -23.56 -20.68
N GLY A 287 -4.91 -24.02 -19.94
CA GLY A 287 -4.96 -25.32 -19.29
C GLY A 287 -4.28 -25.36 -17.93
N TRP A 288 -4.06 -24.22 -17.31
CA TRP A 288 -3.56 -24.07 -15.94
C TRP A 288 -4.72 -23.97 -14.95
N LYS A 289 -4.44 -23.97 -13.63
CA LYS A 289 -5.49 -23.99 -12.59
C LYS A 289 -5.83 -22.61 -12.03
N SER A 290 -4.95 -21.62 -12.21
CA SER A 290 -5.12 -20.29 -11.63
C SER A 290 -5.00 -20.25 -10.09
N ALA A 291 -5.33 -19.11 -9.50
CA ALA A 291 -5.32 -18.92 -8.05
C ALA A 291 -6.51 -19.57 -7.36
N ASN A 292 -6.28 -20.12 -6.16
CA ASN A 292 -7.35 -20.69 -5.33
C ASN A 292 -8.26 -19.60 -4.75
N VAL A 293 -7.69 -18.43 -4.39
CA VAL A 293 -8.43 -17.32 -3.76
C VAL A 293 -8.12 -16.03 -4.50
N TRP A 294 -9.17 -15.33 -4.92
CA TRP A 294 -9.10 -14.01 -5.52
C TRP A 294 -9.51 -12.96 -4.49
N MET A 295 -8.62 -12.01 -4.19
CA MET A 295 -8.82 -10.99 -3.16
C MET A 295 -8.76 -9.58 -3.77
N HIS A 296 -9.72 -8.72 -3.40
CA HIS A 296 -9.77 -7.35 -3.91
C HIS A 296 -9.84 -6.33 -2.78
N SER A 297 -8.92 -5.36 -2.81
CA SER A 297 -8.95 -4.22 -1.88
C SER A 297 -9.90 -3.14 -2.41
N ALA A 298 -10.87 -2.74 -1.60
CA ALA A 298 -11.82 -1.70 -1.95
C ALA A 298 -11.15 -0.31 -2.07
N TRP A 299 -11.86 0.64 -2.64
CA TRP A 299 -11.34 1.97 -2.98
C TRP A 299 -11.19 2.89 -1.76
N VAL A 300 -10.37 3.92 -1.95
CA VAL A 300 -10.39 5.13 -1.13
C VAL A 300 -11.36 6.10 -1.79
N THR A 301 -12.29 6.64 -0.99
CA THR A 301 -13.25 7.65 -1.39
C THR A 301 -12.94 8.98 -0.70
N ALA A 302 -13.34 10.08 -1.30
CA ALA A 302 -13.35 11.39 -0.67
C ALA A 302 -14.67 12.07 -0.99
N LYS A 303 -15.40 12.50 0.05
CA LYS A 303 -16.74 13.08 -0.07
C LYS A 303 -17.73 12.15 -0.81
N GLY A 304 -17.59 10.83 -0.56
CA GLY A 304 -18.43 9.80 -1.17
C GLY A 304 -18.08 9.43 -2.62
N GLU A 305 -17.06 10.04 -3.22
CA GLU A 305 -16.62 9.73 -4.59
C GLU A 305 -15.29 8.99 -4.59
N LYS A 306 -15.11 8.07 -5.56
CA LYS A 306 -13.83 7.36 -5.75
C LYS A 306 -12.71 8.38 -5.99
N MET A 307 -11.61 8.24 -5.25
CA MET A 307 -10.41 9.02 -5.54
C MET A 307 -9.76 8.54 -6.83
N SER A 308 -9.59 9.44 -7.79
CA SER A 308 -8.85 9.17 -9.01
C SER A 308 -8.21 10.44 -9.57
N LYS A 309 -7.13 10.26 -10.36
CA LYS A 309 -6.48 11.38 -11.04
C LYS A 309 -7.36 12.01 -12.11
N SER A 310 -8.18 11.21 -12.77
CA SER A 310 -9.11 11.67 -13.80
C SER A 310 -10.20 12.60 -13.26
N LEU A 311 -10.56 12.45 -12.00
CA LEU A 311 -11.50 13.32 -11.29
C LEU A 311 -10.82 14.52 -10.62
N GLY A 312 -9.48 14.62 -10.65
CA GLY A 312 -8.74 15.71 -10.02
C GLY A 312 -8.75 15.71 -8.47
N ASN A 313 -9.31 14.68 -7.85
CA ASN A 313 -9.42 14.54 -6.39
C ASN A 313 -8.41 13.57 -5.79
N GLY A 314 -7.45 13.07 -6.58
CA GLY A 314 -6.42 12.13 -6.15
C GLY A 314 -5.34 12.81 -5.31
N LEU A 315 -5.22 12.42 -4.04
CA LEU A 315 -4.17 12.91 -3.16
C LEU A 315 -2.85 12.17 -3.45
N SER A 316 -1.78 12.92 -3.73
CA SER A 316 -0.44 12.36 -3.88
C SER A 316 0.11 11.93 -2.51
N VAL A 317 0.96 10.90 -2.50
CA VAL A 317 1.59 10.43 -1.26
C VAL A 317 2.41 11.55 -0.59
N PRO A 318 3.25 12.33 -1.32
CA PRO A 318 3.99 13.44 -0.71
C PRO A 318 3.09 14.51 -0.08
N SER A 319 1.95 14.85 -0.70
CA SER A 319 1.06 15.88 -0.15
C SER A 319 0.39 15.47 1.17
N VAL A 320 0.17 14.17 1.35
CA VAL A 320 -0.39 13.63 2.59
C VAL A 320 0.69 13.52 3.68
N LEU A 321 1.89 13.09 3.30
CA LEU A 321 3.04 13.00 4.21
C LEU A 321 3.55 14.35 4.71
N ALA A 322 3.29 15.44 3.98
CA ALA A 322 3.54 16.80 4.45
C ALA A 322 2.63 17.22 5.62
N GLN A 323 1.51 16.54 5.84
CA GLN A 323 0.51 16.89 6.87
C GLN A 323 0.58 15.98 8.09
N LYS A 324 0.91 14.70 7.90
CA LYS A 324 0.91 13.67 8.94
C LYS A 324 2.07 12.70 8.76
N SER A 325 2.52 12.12 9.87
CA SER A 325 3.58 11.11 9.85
C SER A 325 3.17 9.88 9.01
N ALA A 326 4.15 9.19 8.45
CA ALA A 326 3.94 8.00 7.65
C ALA A 326 3.21 6.88 8.42
N TRP A 327 3.45 6.77 9.73
CA TRP A 327 2.75 5.82 10.59
C TRP A 327 1.25 6.13 10.67
N VAL A 328 0.89 7.39 10.88
CA VAL A 328 -0.51 7.86 10.95
C VAL A 328 -1.21 7.62 9.61
N VAL A 329 -0.55 7.92 8.49
CA VAL A 329 -1.07 7.67 7.15
C VAL A 329 -1.29 6.18 6.92
N ARG A 330 -0.32 5.32 7.30
CA ARG A 330 -0.48 3.87 7.20
C ARG A 330 -1.67 3.36 8.03
N TYR A 331 -1.81 3.84 9.27
CA TYR A 331 -2.94 3.47 10.14
C TYR A 331 -4.27 3.88 9.50
N ALA A 332 -4.39 5.12 9.01
CA ALA A 332 -5.61 5.62 8.37
C ALA A 332 -5.98 4.79 7.12
N LEU A 333 -5.00 4.37 6.32
CA LEU A 333 -5.25 3.56 5.13
C LEU A 333 -5.53 2.08 5.42
N GLY A 334 -4.91 1.52 6.46
CA GLY A 334 -4.94 0.09 6.77
C GLY A 334 -5.84 -0.29 7.95
N GLY A 335 -6.40 0.67 8.69
CA GLY A 335 -7.17 0.43 9.92
C GLY A 335 -8.60 -0.07 9.72
N VAL A 336 -9.03 -0.25 8.49
CA VAL A 336 -10.34 -0.80 8.14
C VAL A 336 -10.19 -2.10 7.35
N GLN A 337 -11.26 -2.90 7.34
CA GLN A 337 -11.31 -4.14 6.57
C GLN A 337 -10.97 -3.87 5.09
N TYR A 338 -10.10 -4.67 4.47
CA TYR A 338 -9.60 -4.41 3.12
C TYR A 338 -10.70 -4.33 2.05
N ARG A 339 -11.82 -5.05 2.24
CA ARG A 339 -12.99 -5.04 1.34
C ARG A 339 -13.95 -3.87 1.59
N ALA A 340 -13.83 -3.15 2.70
CA ALA A 340 -14.67 -1.98 2.98
C ALA A 340 -14.14 -0.74 2.28
N MET A 341 -15.02 0.10 1.73
CA MET A 341 -14.65 1.42 1.23
C MET A 341 -14.05 2.26 2.37
N LEU A 342 -13.03 3.03 2.06
CA LEU A 342 -12.37 3.91 3.00
C LEU A 342 -12.66 5.36 2.64
N GLU A 343 -13.41 6.05 3.49
CA GLU A 343 -13.57 7.51 3.34
C GLU A 343 -12.34 8.24 3.91
N TRP A 344 -11.63 8.92 3.05
CA TRP A 344 -10.48 9.74 3.45
C TRP A 344 -10.94 11.09 3.94
N SER A 345 -10.58 11.42 5.18
CA SER A 345 -10.99 12.67 5.85
C SER A 345 -9.95 13.09 6.89
N ASP A 346 -9.99 14.38 7.27
CA ASP A 346 -9.19 14.91 8.37
C ASP A 346 -9.56 14.23 9.70
N GLN A 347 -10.83 13.83 9.86
CA GLN A 347 -11.29 13.09 11.03
C GLN A 347 -10.56 11.73 11.12
N ALA A 348 -10.48 10.95 10.02
CA ALA A 348 -9.78 9.67 10.00
C ALA A 348 -8.29 9.84 10.35
N LEU A 349 -7.65 10.90 9.88
CA LEU A 349 -6.26 11.23 10.23
C LEU A 349 -6.08 11.61 11.71
N ASN A 350 -7.02 12.35 12.29
CA ASN A 350 -6.98 12.71 13.70
C ASN A 350 -7.26 11.50 14.62
N GLU A 351 -8.16 10.61 14.22
CA GLU A 351 -8.38 9.32 14.89
C GLU A 351 -7.13 8.45 14.87
N ALA A 352 -6.45 8.37 13.71
CA ALA A 352 -5.18 7.66 13.56
C ALA A 352 -4.07 8.27 14.43
N GLN A 353 -3.98 9.61 14.53
CA GLN A 353 -3.05 10.29 15.42
C GLN A 353 -3.35 9.95 16.90
N SER A 354 -4.60 10.00 17.31
CA SER A 354 -5.00 9.66 18.68
C SER A 354 -4.72 8.19 19.02
N ALA A 355 -4.80 7.29 18.02
CA ALA A 355 -4.41 5.90 18.17
C ALA A 355 -2.90 5.76 18.39
N TYR A 356 -2.09 6.48 17.58
CA TYR A 356 -0.63 6.53 17.74
C TYR A 356 -0.23 6.99 19.14
N ASP A 357 -0.79 8.10 19.59
CA ASP A 357 -0.46 8.69 20.91
C ASP A 357 -0.78 7.72 22.05
N ARG A 358 -1.93 7.02 21.99
CA ARG A 358 -2.29 6.01 23.00
C ARG A 358 -1.34 4.81 23.02
N ILE A 359 -0.97 4.30 21.85
CA ILE A 359 -0.03 3.19 21.71
C ILE A 359 1.35 3.60 22.23
N SER A 360 1.86 4.75 21.80
CA SER A 360 3.17 5.26 22.20
C SER A 360 3.25 5.50 23.69
N ASN A 361 2.23 6.15 24.28
CA ASN A 361 2.17 6.38 25.72
C ASN A 361 2.20 5.07 26.55
N PHE A 362 1.46 4.04 26.12
CA PHE A 362 1.49 2.74 26.78
C PHE A 362 2.89 2.12 26.69
N LEU A 363 3.48 2.06 25.50
CA LEU A 363 4.78 1.44 25.28
C LEU A 363 5.90 2.19 26.00
N GLU A 364 5.85 3.52 26.06
CA GLU A 364 6.81 4.32 26.83
C GLU A 364 6.70 4.11 28.34
N ARG A 365 5.48 4.07 28.88
CA ARG A 365 5.24 3.79 30.29
C ARG A 365 5.75 2.40 30.66
N ALA A 366 5.39 1.40 29.88
CA ALA A 366 5.83 0.03 30.09
C ALA A 366 7.35 -0.11 29.94
N GLY A 367 7.95 0.56 28.96
CA GLY A 367 9.40 0.57 28.73
C GLY A 367 10.19 1.09 29.93
N ARG A 368 9.68 2.08 30.68
CA ARG A 368 10.30 2.57 31.91
C ARG A 368 10.27 1.52 33.03
N VAL A 369 9.23 0.70 33.10
CA VAL A 369 9.12 -0.37 34.11
C VAL A 369 10.05 -1.53 33.79
N ILE A 370 10.09 -1.96 32.53
CA ILE A 370 10.92 -3.10 32.09
C ILE A 370 12.35 -2.67 31.71
N GLU A 371 12.71 -1.40 31.89
CA GLU A 371 14.01 -0.76 31.65
C GLU A 371 14.42 -0.64 30.17
N ASN A 372 14.02 -1.58 29.33
CA ASN A 372 14.28 -1.54 27.89
C ASN A 372 13.13 -2.20 27.12
N GLN A 373 12.82 -1.66 25.95
CA GLN A 373 11.89 -2.30 25.02
C GLN A 373 12.48 -3.64 24.52
N PRO A 374 11.65 -4.71 24.42
CA PRO A 374 12.07 -5.96 23.80
C PRO A 374 12.67 -5.76 22.41
N ASP A 375 13.65 -6.57 22.07
CA ASP A 375 14.25 -6.55 20.75
C ASP A 375 13.23 -6.92 19.67
N TYR A 376 13.43 -6.40 18.44
CA TYR A 376 12.52 -6.71 17.32
C TYR A 376 12.54 -8.21 16.98
N ALA A 377 13.66 -8.90 17.21
CA ALA A 377 13.74 -10.36 17.05
C ALA A 377 12.84 -11.12 18.05
N GLU A 378 12.75 -10.63 19.32
CA GLU A 378 11.81 -11.18 20.31
C GLU A 378 10.36 -10.99 19.86
N VAL A 379 10.01 -9.80 19.33
CA VAL A 379 8.67 -9.50 18.78
C VAL A 379 8.33 -10.40 17.61
N GLN A 380 9.28 -10.64 16.72
CA GLN A 380 9.11 -11.56 15.59
C GLN A 380 9.02 -13.02 16.03
N GLY A 381 9.61 -13.38 17.18
CA GLY A 381 9.55 -14.71 17.78
C GLY A 381 8.18 -15.06 18.37
N VAL A 382 7.31 -14.09 18.64
CA VAL A 382 5.94 -14.36 19.10
C VAL A 382 5.13 -14.91 17.92
N ASP A 383 4.69 -16.15 17.97
CA ASP A 383 3.82 -16.76 16.96
C ASP A 383 2.34 -16.44 17.21
N ALA A 384 1.46 -16.85 16.28
CA ALA A 384 0.04 -16.53 16.36
C ALA A 384 -0.67 -17.23 17.55
N ASP A 385 -0.20 -18.40 18.00
CA ASP A 385 -0.82 -19.13 19.10
C ASP A 385 -0.51 -18.47 20.48
N ASN A 386 0.50 -17.61 20.54
CA ASN A 386 0.88 -16.84 21.72
C ASN A 386 0.27 -15.42 21.75
N LEU A 387 -0.58 -15.06 20.78
CA LEU A 387 -1.31 -13.80 20.76
C LEU A 387 -2.68 -13.93 21.46
N PRO A 388 -3.28 -12.83 21.94
CA PRO A 388 -4.63 -12.83 22.46
C PRO A 388 -5.64 -13.44 21.48
N GLU A 389 -6.54 -14.29 22.01
CA GLU A 389 -7.49 -15.05 21.20
C GLU A 389 -8.40 -14.16 20.34
N ASP A 390 -8.85 -13.02 20.89
CA ASP A 390 -9.71 -12.08 20.16
C ASP A 390 -9.00 -11.47 18.94
N PHE A 391 -7.69 -11.19 19.05
CA PHE A 391 -6.87 -10.74 17.93
C PHE A 391 -6.75 -11.84 16.86
N THR A 392 -6.42 -13.05 17.30
CA THR A 392 -6.24 -14.19 16.39
C THR A 392 -7.56 -14.56 15.68
N LYS A 393 -8.69 -14.53 16.40
CA LYS A 393 -10.03 -14.71 15.80
C LYS A 393 -10.32 -13.65 14.73
N ALA A 394 -10.06 -12.38 15.04
CA ALA A 394 -10.29 -11.28 14.10
C ALA A 394 -9.43 -11.45 12.84
N MET A 395 -8.15 -11.73 13.00
CA MET A 395 -7.24 -11.90 11.86
C MET A 395 -7.56 -13.15 11.03
N ASN A 396 -8.08 -14.20 11.65
CA ASN A 396 -8.50 -15.43 10.96
C ASN A 396 -9.88 -15.32 10.30
N ASP A 397 -10.65 -14.29 10.60
CA ASP A 397 -11.92 -13.99 9.95
C ASP A 397 -11.72 -12.96 8.84
N ASP A 398 -11.21 -13.42 7.72
CA ASP A 398 -10.98 -12.62 6.51
C ASP A 398 -10.14 -11.35 6.78
N ILE A 399 -9.10 -11.48 7.61
CA ILE A 399 -8.21 -10.34 7.94
C ILE A 399 -9.02 -9.13 8.47
N ASN A 400 -9.87 -9.35 9.45
CA ASN A 400 -10.68 -8.31 10.07
C ASN A 400 -9.81 -7.37 10.92
N VAL A 401 -9.15 -6.41 10.26
CA VAL A 401 -8.25 -5.44 10.89
C VAL A 401 -8.97 -4.59 11.93
N SER A 402 -10.22 -4.22 11.70
CA SER A 402 -11.00 -3.43 12.66
C SER A 402 -11.20 -4.17 13.98
N GLY A 403 -11.53 -5.48 13.91
CA GLY A 403 -11.60 -6.35 15.08
C GLY A 403 -10.23 -6.54 15.75
N ALA A 404 -9.16 -6.69 14.96
CA ALA A 404 -7.79 -6.78 15.46
C ALA A 404 -7.35 -5.53 16.23
N LEU A 405 -7.65 -4.33 15.71
CA LEU A 405 -7.39 -3.07 16.40
C LEU A 405 -8.19 -2.95 17.72
N ALA A 406 -9.44 -3.38 17.73
CA ALA A 406 -10.24 -3.43 18.95
C ALA A 406 -9.60 -4.34 20.02
N ALA A 407 -9.07 -5.51 19.63
CA ALA A 407 -8.35 -6.42 20.51
C ALA A 407 -7.06 -5.77 21.05
N ILE A 408 -6.27 -5.08 20.21
CA ILE A 408 -5.06 -4.35 20.62
C ILE A 408 -5.41 -3.30 21.68
N PHE A 409 -6.42 -2.46 21.46
CA PHE A 409 -6.79 -1.42 22.42
C PHE A 409 -7.41 -1.98 23.69
N THR A 410 -8.03 -3.15 23.64
CA THR A 410 -8.50 -3.88 24.83
C THR A 410 -7.32 -4.40 25.66
N ALA A 411 -6.32 -5.01 25.02
CA ALA A 411 -5.09 -5.42 25.66
C ALA A 411 -4.38 -4.23 26.32
N ILE A 412 -4.14 -3.13 25.58
CA ILE A 412 -3.51 -1.92 26.13
C ILE A 412 -4.26 -1.37 27.35
N ARG A 413 -5.60 -1.44 27.35
CA ARG A 413 -6.39 -0.99 28.51
C ARG A 413 -6.18 -1.89 29.72
N SER A 414 -6.20 -3.19 29.54
CA SER A 414 -5.93 -4.17 30.60
C SER A 414 -4.51 -4.03 31.12
N ASP A 415 -3.55 -3.86 30.24
CA ASP A 415 -2.13 -3.81 30.59
C ASP A 415 -1.75 -2.50 31.29
N ASN A 416 -2.46 -1.40 31.03
CA ASN A 416 -2.33 -0.17 31.81
C ASN A 416 -2.72 -0.36 33.29
N ALA A 417 -3.69 -1.21 33.60
CA ALA A 417 -4.02 -1.54 34.99
C ALA A 417 -2.84 -2.25 35.70
N LEU A 418 -2.13 -3.14 35.01
CA LEU A 418 -0.92 -3.76 35.54
C LEU A 418 0.21 -2.75 35.82
N LEU A 419 0.33 -1.72 34.99
CA LEU A 419 1.30 -0.63 35.20
C LEU A 419 0.91 0.22 36.43
N ASP A 420 -0.37 0.41 36.67
CA ASP A 420 -0.86 1.13 37.85
C ASP A 420 -0.68 0.30 39.12
N ASP A 421 -0.92 -1.01 39.07
CA ASP A 421 -0.65 -1.96 40.17
C ASP A 421 0.84 -2.00 40.54
N TYR A 422 1.73 -2.04 39.54
CA TYR A 422 3.18 -1.96 39.73
C TYR A 422 3.58 -0.67 40.45
N ALA A 423 3.04 0.45 40.04
CA ALA A 423 3.35 1.75 40.65
C ALA A 423 2.88 1.88 42.11
N GLN A 424 1.84 1.13 42.49
CA GLN A 424 1.29 1.13 43.85
C GLN A 424 1.91 0.05 44.77
N SER A 425 2.58 -0.94 44.20
CA SER A 425 3.15 -2.06 44.96
C SER A 425 4.39 -1.64 45.73
N GLN A 426 4.43 -2.02 47.02
CA GLN A 426 5.60 -1.83 47.90
C GLN A 426 6.40 -3.14 48.14
N ASN A 427 6.01 -4.23 47.49
CA ASN A 427 6.62 -5.55 47.70
C ASN A 427 7.54 -5.91 46.52
N GLU A 428 8.86 -5.93 46.73
CA GLU A 428 9.87 -6.21 45.71
C GLU A 428 9.64 -7.56 44.98
N SER A 429 9.33 -8.63 45.70
CA SER A 429 9.09 -9.95 45.09
C SER A 429 7.83 -9.97 44.21
N GLN A 430 6.80 -9.17 44.55
CA GLN A 430 5.61 -8.99 43.72
C GLN A 430 5.93 -8.14 42.52
N ASN A 431 6.78 -7.13 42.65
CA ASN A 431 7.22 -6.25 41.57
C ASN A 431 7.94 -7.01 40.47
N ASP A 432 8.82 -7.96 40.78
CA ASP A 432 9.52 -8.76 39.77
C ASP A 432 8.55 -9.62 38.95
N SER A 433 7.53 -10.20 39.61
CA SER A 433 6.49 -10.96 38.93
C SER A 433 5.65 -10.10 38.00
N ILE A 434 5.22 -8.91 38.46
CA ILE A 434 4.45 -7.96 37.67
C ILE A 434 5.30 -7.43 36.49
N LYS A 435 6.59 -7.13 36.71
CA LYS A 435 7.51 -6.67 35.65
C LYS A 435 7.67 -7.72 34.55
N SER A 436 7.78 -9.01 34.90
CA SER A 436 7.84 -10.11 33.95
C SER A 436 6.54 -10.20 33.12
N LEU A 437 5.38 -10.03 33.76
CA LEU A 437 4.09 -10.03 33.09
C LEU A 437 3.96 -8.83 32.13
N ILE A 438 4.36 -7.63 32.59
CA ILE A 438 4.39 -6.42 31.72
C ILE A 438 5.27 -6.65 30.48
N LYS A 439 6.44 -7.29 30.62
CA LYS A 439 7.29 -7.63 29.46
C LYS A 439 6.54 -8.52 28.47
N THR A 440 5.81 -9.53 28.95
CA THR A 440 5.00 -10.42 28.11
C THR A 440 3.88 -9.65 27.40
N CYS A 441 3.15 -8.78 28.10
CA CYS A 441 2.12 -7.92 27.53
C CYS A 441 2.68 -7.00 26.43
N VAL A 442 3.82 -6.35 26.67
CA VAL A 442 4.50 -5.50 25.68
C VAL A 442 4.89 -6.31 24.44
N LEU A 443 5.43 -7.52 24.61
CA LEU A 443 5.75 -8.40 23.47
C LEU A 443 4.51 -8.73 22.65
N GLN A 444 3.40 -9.09 23.29
CA GLN A 444 2.14 -9.41 22.61
C GLN A 444 1.56 -8.19 21.89
N VAL A 445 1.49 -7.02 22.54
CA VAL A 445 0.99 -5.78 21.91
C VAL A 445 1.85 -5.40 20.72
N ARG A 446 3.17 -5.42 20.84
CA ARG A 446 4.07 -5.12 19.73
C ARG A 446 3.97 -6.15 18.60
N ALA A 447 3.80 -7.43 18.90
CA ALA A 447 3.62 -8.48 17.90
C ALA A 447 2.29 -8.34 17.13
N MET A 448 1.20 -7.95 17.81
CA MET A 448 -0.07 -7.60 17.18
C MET A 448 0.09 -6.38 16.26
N LEU A 449 0.75 -5.33 16.73
CA LEU A 449 1.04 -4.13 15.94
C LEU A 449 1.95 -4.43 14.75
N ASP A 450 3.00 -5.25 14.92
CA ASP A 450 3.89 -5.68 13.83
C ASP A 450 3.15 -6.45 12.74
N THR A 451 2.16 -7.26 13.12
CA THR A 451 1.28 -7.95 12.16
C THR A 451 0.51 -6.97 11.27
N LEU A 452 0.17 -5.79 11.77
CA LEU A 452 -0.46 -4.71 10.99
C LEU A 452 0.57 -3.75 10.36
N GLY A 453 1.89 -3.98 10.63
CA GLY A 453 2.98 -3.09 10.23
C GLY A 453 3.00 -1.77 11.00
N LEU A 454 2.46 -1.77 12.23
CA LEU A 454 2.27 -0.61 13.08
C LEU A 454 3.11 -0.63 14.37
N ASP A 455 4.06 -1.57 14.55
CA ASP A 455 4.96 -1.53 15.72
C ASP A 455 5.92 -0.33 15.63
N PRO A 456 5.78 0.70 16.49
CA PRO A 456 6.59 1.93 16.41
C PRO A 456 8.09 1.67 16.58
N TYR A 457 8.45 0.58 17.25
CA TYR A 457 9.83 0.20 17.50
C TYR A 457 10.42 -0.73 16.44
N SER A 458 9.68 -1.02 15.37
CA SER A 458 10.21 -1.81 14.26
C SER A 458 11.31 -1.03 13.51
N PRO A 459 12.29 -1.74 12.89
CA PRO A 459 13.39 -1.08 12.19
C PRO A 459 12.97 -0.14 11.07
N GLN A 460 11.82 -0.38 10.44
CA GLN A 460 11.29 0.46 9.36
C GLN A 460 10.90 1.86 9.85
N TRP A 461 10.24 1.96 11.03
CA TRP A 461 9.81 3.24 11.59
C TRP A 461 10.98 4.00 12.22
N ARG A 462 11.94 3.30 12.84
CA ARG A 462 13.19 3.91 13.36
C ARG A 462 14.00 4.55 12.24
N ARG A 463 14.15 3.89 11.08
CA ARG A 463 14.86 4.46 9.92
C ARG A 463 14.15 5.67 9.34
N ASN A 464 12.81 5.67 9.33
CA ASN A 464 12.05 6.83 8.87
C ASN A 464 12.18 8.01 9.82
N ALA A 465 12.20 7.78 11.13
CA ALA A 465 12.44 8.82 12.13
C ALA A 465 13.87 9.40 12.01
N GLN A 466 14.89 8.56 11.82
CA GLN A 466 16.27 8.97 11.60
C GLN A 466 16.40 9.80 10.32
N LYS A 467 15.85 9.34 9.20
CA LYS A 467 15.84 10.13 7.94
C LYS A 467 15.14 11.48 8.10
N SER A 468 14.06 11.55 8.86
CA SER A 468 13.37 12.81 9.13
C SER A 468 14.22 13.73 10.02
N GLN A 469 14.97 13.18 10.98
CA GLN A 469 15.92 13.94 11.80
C GLN A 469 17.12 14.41 10.98
N ASP A 470 17.71 13.52 10.16
CA ASP A 470 18.83 13.88 9.28
C ASP A 470 18.43 14.99 8.29
N LEU A 471 17.21 14.92 7.72
CA LEU A 471 16.67 15.97 6.84
C LEU A 471 16.32 17.27 7.60
N CYS A 472 15.89 17.18 8.86
CA CYS A 472 15.69 18.33 9.72
C CYS A 472 17.02 18.90 10.21
N GLU A 473 18.02 18.07 10.53
CA GLU A 473 19.35 18.51 10.92
C GLU A 473 20.12 19.13 9.73
N ASP A 474 19.94 18.62 8.51
CA ASP A 474 20.50 19.25 7.30
C ASP A 474 19.75 20.56 6.94
N ALA A 475 18.46 20.64 7.17
CA ALA A 475 17.67 21.86 7.04
C ALA A 475 17.94 22.84 8.21
N ASP A 476 18.09 22.31 9.43
CA ASP A 476 18.37 23.10 10.64
C ASP A 476 19.85 23.58 10.69
N ASN A 477 20.80 22.83 10.13
CA ASN A 477 22.19 23.28 10.07
C ASN A 477 22.40 24.50 9.15
N GLY A 478 21.59 24.63 8.09
CA GLY A 478 21.52 25.86 7.29
C GLY A 478 20.70 26.98 7.97
N ALA A 479 19.46 26.66 8.38
CA ALA A 479 18.55 27.59 9.04
C ALA A 479 18.99 27.95 10.48
N SER A 480 19.63 27.02 11.21
CA SER A 480 20.12 27.25 12.57
C SER A 480 21.33 28.21 12.64
N ALA A 481 22.21 28.19 11.65
CA ALA A 481 23.33 29.17 11.61
C ALA A 481 22.80 30.57 11.29
N GLU A 482 21.88 30.69 10.33
CA GLU A 482 21.23 31.96 9.98
C GLU A 482 20.30 32.45 11.12
N HIS A 483 19.55 31.56 11.75
CA HIS A 483 18.66 31.89 12.86
C HIS A 483 19.46 32.32 14.11
N LYS A 484 20.54 31.62 14.48
CA LYS A 484 21.45 32.02 15.56
C LYS A 484 22.14 33.33 15.28
N ALA A 485 22.53 33.58 14.02
CA ALA A 485 23.08 34.85 13.62
C ALA A 485 22.06 36.00 13.75
N LEU A 486 20.79 35.74 13.33
CA LEU A 486 19.70 36.68 13.46
C LEU A 486 19.34 36.93 14.93
N GLU A 487 19.22 35.91 15.76
CA GLU A 487 19.01 36.03 17.20
C GLU A 487 20.10 36.87 17.88
N SER A 488 21.36 36.60 17.52
CA SER A 488 22.53 37.34 18.04
C SER A 488 22.51 38.83 17.63
N LEU A 489 22.10 39.12 16.39
CA LEU A 489 21.95 40.48 15.89
C LEU A 489 20.81 41.22 16.61
N ILE A 490 19.66 40.60 16.78
CA ILE A 490 18.51 41.18 17.47
C ILE A 490 18.84 41.41 18.95
N ALA A 491 19.47 40.43 19.62
CA ALA A 491 19.87 40.56 21.02
C ALA A 491 20.83 41.75 21.21
N ASN A 492 21.80 41.94 20.32
CA ASN A 492 22.70 43.09 20.34
C ASN A 492 21.95 44.41 20.16
N GLN A 493 20.98 44.48 19.23
CA GLN A 493 20.17 45.70 19.03
C GLN A 493 19.28 46.00 20.23
N LEU A 494 18.70 44.99 20.88
CA LEU A 494 17.93 45.17 22.11
C LEU A 494 18.78 45.65 23.28
N GLU A 495 20.01 45.16 23.41
CA GLU A 495 20.98 45.64 24.38
C GLU A 495 21.34 47.12 24.14
N GLN A 496 21.64 47.51 22.89
CA GLN A 496 21.90 48.89 22.51
C GLN A 496 20.70 49.81 22.80
N ARG A 497 19.46 49.31 22.57
CA ARG A 497 18.25 50.02 22.91
C ARG A 497 18.09 50.20 24.43
N ALA A 498 18.42 49.18 25.22
CA ALA A 498 18.38 49.26 26.69
C ALA A 498 19.39 50.28 27.24
N ILE A 499 20.59 50.29 26.69
CA ILE A 499 21.65 51.27 27.02
C ILE A 499 21.18 52.70 26.69
N ALA A 500 20.61 52.92 25.50
CA ALA A 500 20.10 54.23 25.09
C ALA A 500 18.96 54.71 26.03
N ARG A 501 18.03 53.82 26.42
CA ARG A 501 16.96 54.13 27.40
C ARG A 501 17.55 54.48 28.76
N ALA A 502 18.52 53.73 29.25
CA ALA A 502 19.18 54.03 30.53
C ALA A 502 19.91 55.40 30.51
N ALA A 503 20.46 55.78 29.37
CA ALA A 503 21.09 57.06 29.13
C ALA A 503 20.08 58.22 28.87
N LYS A 504 18.77 57.94 28.85
CA LYS A 504 17.67 58.84 28.47
C LYS A 504 17.75 59.39 27.04
N ASP A 505 18.49 58.69 26.16
CA ASP A 505 18.54 58.95 24.72
C ASP A 505 17.34 58.23 24.03
N PHE A 506 16.17 58.79 24.16
CA PHE A 506 14.94 58.21 23.64
C PHE A 506 14.89 58.24 22.12
N ALA A 507 15.53 59.20 21.47
CA ALA A 507 15.59 59.29 20.02
C ALA A 507 16.32 58.08 19.41
N ARG A 508 17.45 57.68 20.00
CA ARG A 508 18.23 56.52 19.61
C ARG A 508 17.48 55.22 19.91
N ALA A 509 16.81 55.12 21.07
CA ALA A 509 16.04 53.95 21.45
C ALA A 509 14.85 53.71 20.50
N ASP A 510 14.17 54.75 20.06
CA ASP A 510 13.07 54.71 19.12
C ASP A 510 13.54 54.36 17.70
N ALA A 511 14.66 54.93 17.26
CA ALA A 511 15.25 54.59 15.96
C ALA A 511 15.61 53.07 15.86
N ILE A 512 16.13 52.48 16.94
CA ILE A 512 16.43 51.05 16.99
C ILE A 512 15.13 50.23 16.91
N ARG A 513 14.09 50.60 17.65
CA ARG A 513 12.81 49.94 17.60
C ARG A 513 12.18 49.97 16.20
N ASP A 514 12.18 51.16 15.59
CA ASP A 514 11.60 51.38 14.27
C ASP A 514 12.35 50.60 13.18
N SER A 515 13.69 50.52 13.31
CA SER A 515 14.51 49.69 12.42
C SER A 515 14.20 48.20 12.53
N LEU A 516 14.04 47.68 13.76
CA LEU A 516 13.68 46.29 13.99
C LEU A 516 12.25 45.99 13.51
N THR A 517 11.29 46.91 13.75
CA THR A 517 9.94 46.81 13.25
C THR A 517 9.88 46.79 11.70
N ALA A 518 10.68 47.64 11.05
CA ALA A 518 10.79 47.66 9.59
C ALA A 518 11.40 46.36 9.02
N ALA A 519 12.21 45.66 9.82
CA ALA A 519 12.74 44.34 9.49
C ALA A 519 11.81 43.16 9.83
N GLY A 520 10.57 43.42 10.28
CA GLY A 520 9.59 42.38 10.65
C GLY A 520 9.77 41.79 12.05
N VAL A 521 10.49 42.50 12.96
CA VAL A 521 10.71 42.10 14.36
C VAL A 521 9.78 42.91 15.26
N VAL A 522 8.84 42.26 15.93
CA VAL A 522 7.94 42.89 16.91
C VAL A 522 8.58 42.78 18.29
N ILE A 523 8.68 43.93 19.00
CA ILE A 523 9.29 44.01 20.34
C ILE A 523 8.18 44.25 21.38
N GLU A 524 8.16 43.41 22.40
CA GLU A 524 7.30 43.55 23.56
C GLU A 524 8.11 43.88 24.81
N ASP A 525 7.86 45.05 25.40
CA ASP A 525 8.54 45.47 26.64
C ASP A 525 7.78 44.94 27.85
N CYS A 526 8.44 44.19 28.72
CA CYS A 526 7.89 43.74 30.00
C CYS A 526 8.77 44.15 31.18
N ALA A 527 8.27 44.02 32.42
CA ALA A 527 8.96 44.44 33.64
C ALA A 527 10.35 43.76 33.85
N GLN A 528 10.59 42.66 33.16
CA GLN A 528 11.86 41.87 33.27
C GLN A 528 12.80 42.04 32.08
N GLY A 529 12.44 42.85 31.07
CA GLY A 529 13.25 43.07 29.87
C GLY A 529 12.37 43.21 28.60
N SER A 530 12.99 43.19 27.42
CA SER A 530 12.27 43.17 26.13
C SER A 530 12.31 41.77 25.55
N SER A 531 11.17 41.25 25.14
CA SER A 531 11.02 40.04 24.32
C SER A 531 10.72 40.43 22.87
N TRP A 532 10.90 39.48 21.94
CA TRP A 532 10.67 39.72 20.53
C TRP A 532 10.12 38.48 19.82
N HIS A 533 9.42 38.68 18.70
CA HIS A 533 9.01 37.67 17.76
C HIS A 533 8.99 38.22 16.33
N LEU A 534 9.03 37.35 15.33
CA LEU A 534 8.86 37.75 13.94
C LEU A 534 7.38 37.91 13.60
N SER A 535 7.05 38.96 12.83
CA SER A 535 5.69 39.33 12.45
C SER A 535 5.10 38.36 11.42
#